data_83819066847ec353b07b2d626ff49a63
#
_entry.id   83819066847ec353b07b2d626ff49a63
#
_cell.length_a   1.000
_cell.length_b   1.000
_cell.length_c   1.000
_cell.angle_alpha   90.00
_cell.angle_beta   90.00
_cell.angle_gamma   90.00
#
_symmetry.space_group_name_H-M   'P 1'
#
loop_
_entity.id
_entity.type
_entity.pdbx_description
1 polymer ?
#
loop_
_entity_poly.entity_id
_entity_poly.type
_entity_poly.pdbx_seq_one_letter_code
_entity_poly.pdbx_strand_id
1 'polypeptide(L)'
;MKSLPEFFKAGLTAAMATLIAASAHAAESAAVKMVPDTDIAKLPGVALTKTLADALPPALKSSGVLKVATDLTPPISFHADDGKLVGIDADLAAALGVILGLDVQMTDVGAGAAIVPSILSKRFDISISGINDDPELEKQVDVIDYMYDATTIMTIKDNPLAIKGMDDLCGKKVAVPVGTFQAKMVEAASAKCATPVNIMSIPKMPDVLQTVRTGRADATVNGYATSVYTTEHQTGNGKGLQALPDIRLAVGYLGMLTAKDNPQLRDSVVAALQQMVDSGAYETIMKKWSLGPLAVKTVKVNDAASMPLE
;
A
#
# COMPACT_ATOMS: atom_id res chain seq x y z
N MET A 1 6.49 41.41 -76.26
CA MET A 1 7.95 41.65 -76.12
C MET A 1 8.31 41.51 -74.65
N LYS A 2 9.33 40.71 -74.40
CA LYS A 2 10.14 40.55 -73.15
C LYS A 2 9.40 39.87 -71.98
N SER A 3 9.57 38.58 -71.74
CA SER A 3 10.67 37.75 -71.18
C SER A 3 10.57 37.60 -69.69
N LEU A 4 10.29 36.33 -69.30
CA LEU A 4 10.52 35.79 -67.94
C LEU A 4 12.00 35.97 -67.52
N PRO A 5 12.25 35.87 -66.20
CA PRO A 5 12.98 34.68 -65.82
C PRO A 5 12.48 33.95 -64.55
N GLU A 6 12.91 32.72 -64.54
CA GLU A 6 12.79 31.63 -63.61
C GLU A 6 13.46 31.86 -62.27
N PHE A 7 13.20 30.85 -61.42
CA PHE A 7 13.89 30.36 -60.21
C PHE A 7 13.44 30.99 -58.87
N PHE A 8 12.65 30.16 -58.14
CA PHE A 8 13.09 29.79 -56.80
C PHE A 8 12.55 28.40 -56.42
N LYS A 9 13.42 27.44 -56.39
CA LYS A 9 13.22 26.18 -55.68
C LYS A 9 13.24 26.47 -54.19
N ALA A 10 12.13 26.30 -53.49
CA ALA A 10 12.09 26.28 -52.06
C ALA A 10 11.98 24.85 -51.59
N GLY A 11 13.01 24.39 -50.89
CA GLY A 11 13.14 23.06 -50.36
C GLY A 11 12.08 22.77 -49.25
N LEU A 12 11.52 21.60 -49.38
CA LEU A 12 10.66 20.98 -48.38
C LEU A 12 11.54 20.53 -47.23
N THR A 13 11.65 21.31 -46.17
CA THR A 13 12.23 20.86 -44.91
C THR A 13 11.13 20.13 -44.11
N ALA A 14 11.17 18.81 -44.11
CA ALA A 14 10.39 17.97 -43.22
C ALA A 14 10.87 18.20 -41.79
N ALA A 15 10.09 18.95 -41.01
CA ALA A 15 10.26 19.05 -39.58
C ALA A 15 9.79 17.71 -38.96
N MET A 16 10.73 16.83 -38.64
CA MET A 16 10.51 15.63 -37.86
C MET A 16 10.21 16.06 -36.42
N ALA A 17 8.92 16.15 -36.07
CA ALA A 17 8.50 16.33 -34.70
C ALA A 17 8.77 15.03 -33.94
N THR A 18 9.90 14.95 -33.25
CA THR A 18 10.17 13.92 -32.24
C THR A 18 9.21 14.15 -31.07
N LEU A 19 8.11 13.38 -31.03
CA LEU A 19 7.33 13.20 -29.81
C LEU A 19 8.22 12.50 -28.77
N ILE A 20 8.76 13.28 -27.86
CA ILE A 20 9.31 12.76 -26.61
C ILE A 20 8.09 12.37 -25.76
N ALA A 21 7.70 11.11 -25.83
CA ALA A 21 6.81 10.51 -24.85
C ALA A 21 7.57 10.49 -23.51
N ALA A 22 7.37 11.53 -22.70
CA ALA A 22 7.80 11.51 -21.31
C ALA A 22 6.95 10.48 -20.59
N SER A 23 7.47 9.25 -20.52
CA SER A 23 6.94 8.22 -19.63
C SER A 23 7.10 8.75 -18.22
N ALA A 24 6.01 9.23 -17.61
CA ALA A 24 5.95 9.50 -16.18
C ALA A 24 6.04 8.15 -15.45
N HIS A 25 7.25 7.61 -15.33
CA HIS A 25 7.53 6.57 -14.37
C HIS A 25 7.47 7.26 -13.01
N ALA A 26 6.51 6.86 -12.16
CA ALA A 26 6.59 7.17 -10.74
C ALA A 26 8.00 6.76 -10.29
N ALA A 27 8.74 7.70 -9.72
CA ALA A 27 10.10 7.43 -9.29
C ALA A 27 10.04 6.38 -8.18
N GLU A 28 10.47 5.17 -8.51
CA GLU A 28 10.65 4.11 -7.53
C GLU A 28 11.86 4.44 -6.69
N SER A 29 11.75 4.28 -5.37
CA SER A 29 12.88 4.46 -4.48
C SER A 29 13.88 3.31 -4.62
N ALA A 30 15.11 3.53 -4.19
CA ALA A 30 16.11 2.46 -4.13
C ALA A 30 15.63 1.36 -3.16
N ALA A 31 15.95 0.09 -3.50
CA ALA A 31 15.69 -1.03 -2.61
C ALA A 31 16.44 -0.85 -1.27
N VAL A 32 15.73 -1.02 -0.16
CA VAL A 32 16.30 -0.94 1.19
C VAL A 32 16.37 -2.34 1.78
N LYS A 33 17.55 -2.74 2.23
CA LYS A 33 17.72 -4.01 2.94
C LYS A 33 17.06 -3.89 4.32
N MET A 34 16.08 -4.77 4.59
CA MET A 34 15.44 -4.87 5.90
C MET A 34 16.33 -5.66 6.85
N VAL A 35 16.67 -5.03 7.96
CA VAL A 35 17.40 -5.67 9.05
C VAL A 35 16.56 -5.51 10.30
N PRO A 36 16.20 -6.62 10.98
CA PRO A 36 15.43 -6.50 12.21
C PRO A 36 16.22 -5.69 13.24
N ASP A 37 15.55 -4.82 13.97
CA ASP A 37 16.16 -4.20 15.12
C ASP A 37 16.52 -5.26 16.19
N THR A 38 17.33 -4.87 17.17
CA THR A 38 17.84 -5.80 18.18
C THR A 38 16.72 -6.46 18.98
N ASP A 39 15.59 -5.77 19.16
CA ASP A 39 14.48 -6.30 19.94
C ASP A 39 13.69 -7.32 19.15
N ILE A 40 13.43 -7.08 17.86
CA ILE A 40 12.76 -8.02 16.95
C ILE A 40 13.61 -9.28 16.76
N ALA A 41 14.92 -9.13 16.58
CA ALA A 41 15.84 -10.27 16.41
C ALA A 41 15.89 -11.20 17.65
N LYS A 42 15.47 -10.72 18.81
CA LYS A 42 15.42 -11.49 20.07
C LYS A 42 14.06 -12.09 20.36
N LEU A 43 13.04 -11.80 19.56
CA LEU A 43 11.69 -12.31 19.82
C LEU A 43 11.65 -13.83 19.70
N PRO A 44 10.87 -14.51 20.55
CA PRO A 44 10.68 -15.97 20.44
C PRO A 44 10.19 -16.34 19.03
N GLY A 45 10.74 -17.39 18.43
CA GLY A 45 10.35 -17.84 17.10
C GLY A 45 10.93 -17.01 15.91
N VAL A 46 11.63 -15.91 16.17
CA VAL A 46 12.36 -15.16 15.12
C VAL A 46 13.80 -15.71 15.03
N ALA A 47 13.91 -16.90 14.44
CA ALA A 47 15.17 -17.57 14.18
C ALA A 47 15.05 -18.40 12.89
N LEU A 48 16.19 -18.70 12.25
CA LEU A 48 16.20 -19.51 11.03
C LEU A 48 15.48 -20.84 11.24
N THR A 49 14.44 -21.09 10.48
CA THR A 49 13.69 -22.34 10.45
C THR A 49 14.06 -23.12 9.19
N LYS A 50 15.00 -24.04 9.34
CA LYS A 50 15.61 -24.76 8.22
C LYS A 50 14.58 -25.43 7.30
N THR A 51 13.52 -26.02 7.86
CA THR A 51 12.46 -26.66 7.06
C THR A 51 11.73 -25.68 6.15
N LEU A 52 11.50 -24.44 6.60
CA LEU A 52 10.88 -23.39 5.77
C LEU A 52 11.85 -22.85 4.72
N ALA A 53 13.11 -22.64 5.11
CA ALA A 53 14.16 -22.22 4.16
C ALA A 53 14.38 -23.26 3.06
N ASP A 54 14.37 -24.54 3.38
CA ASP A 54 14.54 -25.65 2.42
C ASP A 54 13.32 -25.77 1.47
N ALA A 55 12.11 -25.38 1.91
CA ALA A 55 10.89 -25.42 1.11
C ALA A 55 10.76 -24.27 0.10
N LEU A 56 11.57 -23.22 0.22
CA LEU A 56 11.57 -22.07 -0.70
C LEU A 56 11.83 -22.47 -2.16
N PRO A 57 11.31 -21.71 -3.12
CA PRO A 57 11.62 -21.90 -4.55
C PRO A 57 13.13 -21.92 -4.81
N PRO A 58 13.62 -22.78 -5.73
CA PRO A 58 15.06 -22.88 -6.04
C PRO A 58 15.71 -21.54 -6.39
N ALA A 59 15.00 -20.67 -7.11
CA ALA A 59 15.51 -19.35 -7.50
C ALA A 59 15.77 -18.46 -6.28
N LEU A 60 14.88 -18.43 -5.29
CA LEU A 60 15.06 -17.67 -4.04
C LEU A 60 16.18 -18.24 -3.19
N LYS A 61 16.28 -19.57 -3.07
CA LYS A 61 17.40 -20.21 -2.38
C LYS A 61 18.75 -19.87 -3.03
N SER A 62 18.80 -19.82 -4.34
CA SER A 62 20.02 -19.50 -5.08
C SER A 62 20.40 -18.02 -4.98
N SER A 63 19.43 -17.11 -5.05
CA SER A 63 19.68 -15.66 -4.92
C SER A 63 19.96 -15.24 -3.47
N GLY A 64 19.35 -15.91 -2.51
CA GLY A 64 19.36 -15.53 -1.10
C GLY A 64 18.62 -14.22 -0.82
N VAL A 65 17.86 -13.68 -1.78
CA VAL A 65 17.20 -12.37 -1.69
C VAL A 65 15.71 -12.48 -1.95
N LEU A 66 14.91 -11.92 -1.04
CA LEU A 66 13.47 -11.71 -1.20
C LEU A 66 13.21 -10.24 -1.56
N LYS A 67 12.67 -9.99 -2.74
CA LYS A 67 12.32 -8.65 -3.21
C LYS A 67 10.88 -8.33 -2.82
N VAL A 68 10.72 -7.26 -2.03
CA VAL A 68 9.43 -6.84 -1.46
C VAL A 68 9.02 -5.50 -2.03
N ALA A 69 7.82 -5.43 -2.62
CA ALA A 69 7.19 -4.16 -3.00
C ALA A 69 6.40 -3.60 -1.83
N THR A 70 6.51 -2.28 -1.60
CA THR A 70 5.67 -1.54 -0.64
C THR A 70 5.30 -0.17 -1.20
N ASP A 71 4.37 0.53 -0.54
CA ASP A 71 4.14 1.96 -0.70
C ASP A 71 4.13 2.64 0.67
N LEU A 72 4.13 3.97 0.69
CA LEU A 72 4.27 4.73 1.94
C LEU A 72 2.91 5.08 2.52
N THR A 73 2.55 4.39 3.61
CA THR A 73 1.30 4.58 4.35
C THR A 73 1.54 4.34 5.85
N PRO A 74 1.85 5.40 6.65
CA PRO A 74 2.08 5.25 8.09
C PRO A 74 0.82 4.72 8.82
N PRO A 75 0.95 3.83 9.82
CA PRO A 75 2.16 3.22 10.38
C PRO A 75 2.57 1.93 9.68
N ILE A 76 1.96 1.61 8.53
CA ILE A 76 2.17 0.37 7.79
C ILE A 76 3.61 0.33 7.25
N SER A 77 3.95 1.29 6.36
CA SER A 77 5.30 1.53 5.87
C SER A 77 5.52 3.02 5.69
N PHE A 78 6.66 3.56 6.15
CA PHE A 78 6.98 4.98 5.96
C PHE A 78 8.45 5.24 6.22
N HIS A 79 8.94 6.41 5.84
CA HIS A 79 10.28 6.85 6.20
C HIS A 79 10.25 7.59 7.54
N ALA A 80 11.11 7.14 8.47
CA ALA A 80 11.42 7.88 9.69
C ALA A 80 12.23 9.14 9.36
N ASP A 81 12.43 10.03 10.37
CA ASP A 81 13.16 11.30 10.21
C ASP A 81 14.60 11.09 9.74
N ASP A 82 15.21 9.94 10.05
CA ASP A 82 16.57 9.56 9.60
C ASP A 82 16.59 8.94 8.18
N GLY A 83 15.42 8.89 7.51
CA GLY A 83 15.25 8.34 6.16
C GLY A 83 15.13 6.83 6.10
N LYS A 84 15.16 6.11 7.21
CA LYS A 84 14.96 4.66 7.22
C LYS A 84 13.50 4.31 6.92
N LEU A 85 13.32 3.24 6.14
CA LEU A 85 12.01 2.64 5.95
C LEU A 85 11.64 1.85 7.22
N VAL A 86 10.55 2.24 7.85
CA VAL A 86 10.03 1.69 9.10
C VAL A 86 8.52 1.43 8.99
N GLY A 87 7.96 0.79 9.97
CA GLY A 87 6.53 0.46 10.02
C GLY A 87 6.34 -1.01 10.38
N ILE A 88 5.08 -1.39 10.58
CA ILE A 88 4.79 -2.79 10.89
C ILE A 88 5.24 -3.73 9.77
N ASP A 89 5.05 -3.33 8.52
CA ASP A 89 5.43 -4.14 7.36
C ASP A 89 6.95 -4.32 7.25
N ALA A 90 7.70 -3.26 7.58
CA ALA A 90 9.16 -3.34 7.62
C ALA A 90 9.66 -4.31 8.72
N ASP A 91 9.03 -4.26 9.90
CA ASP A 91 9.36 -5.15 11.01
C ASP A 91 9.00 -6.61 10.69
N LEU A 92 7.83 -6.85 10.10
CA LEU A 92 7.40 -8.19 9.67
C LEU A 92 8.30 -8.72 8.55
N ALA A 93 8.63 -7.89 7.55
CA ALA A 93 9.54 -8.26 6.47
C ALA A 93 10.93 -8.67 7.00
N ALA A 94 11.47 -7.90 7.93
CA ALA A 94 12.76 -8.20 8.55
C ALA A 94 12.71 -9.54 9.34
N ALA A 95 11.65 -9.78 10.11
CA ALA A 95 11.46 -11.03 10.84
C ALA A 95 11.31 -12.24 9.90
N LEU A 96 10.53 -12.10 8.81
CA LEU A 96 10.41 -13.12 7.76
C LEU A 96 11.76 -13.46 7.16
N GLY A 97 12.59 -12.44 6.89
CA GLY A 97 13.94 -12.67 6.38
C GLY A 97 14.80 -13.57 7.28
N VAL A 98 14.76 -13.33 8.60
CA VAL A 98 15.47 -14.16 9.57
C VAL A 98 14.95 -15.59 9.56
N ILE A 99 13.63 -15.78 9.60
CA ILE A 99 12.99 -17.11 9.68
C ILE A 99 13.27 -17.93 8.42
N LEU A 100 13.21 -17.28 7.25
CA LEU A 100 13.38 -17.91 5.94
C LEU A 100 14.85 -17.98 5.49
N GLY A 101 15.77 -17.34 6.21
CA GLY A 101 17.18 -17.27 5.83
C GLY A 101 17.44 -16.48 4.55
N LEU A 102 16.68 -15.40 4.31
CA LEU A 102 16.77 -14.55 3.15
C LEU A 102 17.17 -13.11 3.52
N ASP A 103 17.95 -12.47 2.67
CA ASP A 103 18.11 -11.02 2.68
C ASP A 103 16.85 -10.38 2.10
N VAL A 104 16.10 -9.62 2.90
CA VAL A 104 14.92 -8.92 2.42
C VAL A 104 15.29 -7.54 1.89
N GLN A 105 14.91 -7.28 0.65
CA GLN A 105 15.06 -5.97 0.01
C GLN A 105 13.68 -5.38 -0.26
N MET A 106 13.33 -4.34 0.48
CA MET A 106 12.04 -3.66 0.38
C MET A 106 12.17 -2.38 -0.44
N THR A 107 11.23 -2.15 -1.35
CA THR A 107 11.25 -1.02 -2.28
C THR A 107 9.90 -0.33 -2.28
N ASP A 108 9.90 0.99 -2.02
CA ASP A 108 8.73 1.84 -2.26
C ASP A 108 8.52 2.00 -3.79
N VAL A 109 7.43 1.45 -4.30
CA VAL A 109 7.07 1.54 -5.73
C VAL A 109 6.35 2.84 -6.08
N GLY A 110 6.21 3.74 -5.12
CA GLY A 110 5.72 5.11 -5.30
C GLY A 110 4.22 5.28 -5.33
N ALA A 111 3.44 4.24 -5.60
CA ALA A 111 1.98 4.29 -5.58
C ALA A 111 1.39 2.89 -5.40
N GLY A 112 0.35 2.75 -4.57
CA GLY A 112 -0.33 1.47 -4.31
C GLY A 112 -0.83 0.78 -5.58
N ALA A 113 -1.28 1.53 -6.57
CA ALA A 113 -1.71 1.00 -7.87
C ALA A 113 -0.60 0.27 -8.66
N ALA A 114 0.68 0.49 -8.33
CA ALA A 114 1.81 -0.18 -8.97
C ALA A 114 2.11 -1.55 -8.35
N ILE A 115 1.57 -1.87 -7.18
CA ILE A 115 1.89 -3.09 -6.42
C ILE A 115 1.49 -4.33 -7.20
N VAL A 116 0.20 -4.51 -7.53
CA VAL A 116 -0.31 -5.72 -8.21
C VAL A 116 0.41 -5.96 -9.56
N PRO A 117 0.55 -4.96 -10.45
CA PRO A 117 1.34 -5.12 -11.67
C PRO A 117 2.79 -5.55 -11.42
N SER A 118 3.41 -5.09 -10.33
CA SER A 118 4.80 -5.42 -10.00
C SER A 118 4.98 -6.89 -9.58
N ILE A 119 3.97 -7.46 -8.90
CA ILE A 119 3.92 -8.89 -8.55
C ILE A 119 3.65 -9.74 -9.80
N LEU A 120 2.65 -9.37 -10.62
CA LEU A 120 2.29 -10.10 -11.84
C LEU A 120 3.43 -10.14 -12.87
N SER A 121 4.22 -9.07 -12.95
CA SER A 121 5.41 -9.02 -13.82
C SER A 121 6.64 -9.71 -13.23
N LYS A 122 6.54 -10.26 -12.00
CA LYS A 122 7.66 -10.91 -11.27
C LYS A 122 8.85 -9.98 -11.03
N ARG A 123 8.61 -8.68 -11.01
CA ARG A 123 9.61 -7.68 -10.64
C ARG A 123 9.94 -7.78 -9.15
N PHE A 124 8.91 -8.07 -8.34
CA PHE A 124 8.99 -8.38 -6.93
C PHE A 124 8.43 -9.78 -6.66
N ASP A 125 8.94 -10.42 -5.62
CA ASP A 125 8.54 -11.77 -5.23
C ASP A 125 7.26 -11.73 -4.40
N ILE A 126 7.11 -10.70 -3.55
CA ILE A 126 5.99 -10.47 -2.64
C ILE A 126 5.74 -8.98 -2.48
N SER A 127 4.54 -8.60 -2.13
CA SER A 127 4.24 -7.28 -1.59
C SER A 127 3.90 -7.38 -0.10
N ILE A 128 4.40 -6.42 0.68
CA ILE A 128 3.97 -6.16 2.04
C ILE A 128 3.67 -4.66 2.11
N SER A 129 2.39 -4.27 2.05
CA SER A 129 1.97 -2.90 1.76
C SER A 129 0.57 -2.56 2.29
N GLY A 130 0.05 -3.33 3.25
CA GLY A 130 -1.27 -3.07 3.82
C GLY A 130 -2.40 -3.03 2.79
N ILE A 131 -2.39 -3.93 1.80
CA ILE A 131 -3.44 -3.98 0.77
C ILE A 131 -4.67 -4.71 1.31
N ASN A 132 -5.85 -4.09 1.14
CA ASN A 132 -7.09 -4.74 1.52
C ASN A 132 -7.31 -6.01 0.69
N ASP A 133 -7.64 -7.11 1.37
CA ASP A 133 -8.11 -8.31 0.70
C ASP A 133 -9.52 -8.09 0.16
N ASP A 134 -9.71 -8.36 -1.11
CA ASP A 134 -11.02 -8.34 -1.78
C ASP A 134 -11.13 -9.46 -2.82
N PRO A 135 -12.35 -10.00 -3.09
CA PRO A 135 -12.52 -11.14 -3.99
C PRO A 135 -12.03 -10.91 -5.43
N GLU A 136 -11.95 -9.67 -5.90
CA GLU A 136 -11.44 -9.36 -7.25
C GLU A 136 -9.90 -9.37 -7.27
N LEU A 137 -9.28 -8.98 -6.16
CA LEU A 137 -7.83 -9.07 -5.97
C LEU A 137 -7.39 -10.53 -5.91
N GLU A 138 -8.12 -11.36 -5.14
CA GLU A 138 -7.86 -12.81 -5.01
C GLU A 138 -7.89 -13.57 -6.35
N LYS A 139 -8.60 -13.07 -7.35
CA LYS A 139 -8.58 -13.67 -8.70
C LYS A 139 -7.24 -13.48 -9.42
N GLN A 140 -6.50 -12.44 -9.07
CA GLN A 140 -5.26 -12.03 -9.75
C GLN A 140 -4.00 -12.53 -9.05
N VAL A 141 -3.97 -12.46 -7.73
CA VAL A 141 -2.84 -12.82 -6.86
C VAL A 141 -3.31 -13.66 -5.69
N ASP A 142 -2.41 -14.32 -4.97
CA ASP A 142 -2.73 -14.86 -3.66
C ASP A 142 -2.51 -13.77 -2.60
N VAL A 143 -3.46 -13.65 -1.69
CA VAL A 143 -3.46 -12.68 -0.58
C VAL A 143 -3.26 -13.43 0.72
N ILE A 144 -2.19 -13.12 1.45
CA ILE A 144 -1.87 -13.71 2.76
C ILE A 144 -2.32 -12.71 3.83
N ASP A 145 -3.39 -13.03 4.52
CA ASP A 145 -4.06 -12.16 5.49
C ASP A 145 -3.23 -12.08 6.77
N TYR A 146 -2.66 -10.90 7.05
CA TYR A 146 -1.75 -10.74 8.16
C TYR A 146 -2.23 -9.81 9.27
N MET A 147 -3.24 -8.99 9.05
CA MET A 147 -3.90 -8.20 10.11
C MET A 147 -5.31 -7.80 9.69
N TYR A 148 -6.14 -7.46 10.67
CA TYR A 148 -7.42 -6.79 10.41
C TYR A 148 -7.20 -5.30 10.16
N ASP A 149 -8.09 -4.70 9.38
CA ASP A 149 -8.27 -3.25 9.35
C ASP A 149 -9.75 -2.94 9.06
N ALA A 150 -10.10 -1.67 9.14
CA ALA A 150 -11.37 -1.14 8.72
C ALA A 150 -11.12 0.10 7.86
N THR A 151 -12.13 0.56 7.17
CA THR A 151 -12.08 1.85 6.48
C THR A 151 -12.81 2.90 7.32
N THR A 152 -12.25 4.11 7.40
CA THR A 152 -12.88 5.25 8.04
C THR A 152 -12.77 6.49 7.16
N ILE A 153 -13.40 7.58 7.60
CA ILE A 153 -13.32 8.89 6.95
C ILE A 153 -12.40 9.78 7.77
N MET A 154 -11.52 10.50 7.09
CA MET A 154 -10.72 11.57 7.68
C MET A 154 -11.15 12.92 7.11
N THR A 155 -11.18 13.92 7.98
CA THR A 155 -11.48 15.31 7.66
C THR A 155 -10.41 16.22 8.23
N ILE A 156 -10.49 17.51 7.97
CA ILE A 156 -9.78 18.49 8.81
C ILE A 156 -10.37 18.44 10.23
N LYS A 157 -9.52 18.83 11.21
CA LYS A 157 -9.88 18.85 12.62
C LYS A 157 -11.23 19.55 12.85
N ASP A 158 -11.95 19.07 13.85
CA ASP A 158 -13.27 19.50 14.27
C ASP A 158 -14.41 19.20 13.27
N ASN A 159 -14.13 18.48 12.18
CA ASN A 159 -15.13 18.03 11.20
C ASN A 159 -16.18 19.11 10.85
N PRO A 160 -15.79 20.26 10.28
CA PRO A 160 -16.66 21.41 10.11
C PRO A 160 -17.85 21.17 9.18
N LEU A 161 -17.80 20.10 8.38
CA LEU A 161 -18.89 19.70 7.50
C LEU A 161 -19.82 18.65 8.12
N ALA A 162 -19.60 18.32 9.41
CA ALA A 162 -20.39 17.36 10.18
C ALA A 162 -20.61 16.02 9.47
N ILE A 163 -19.57 15.51 8.79
CA ILE A 163 -19.59 14.23 8.08
C ILE A 163 -19.71 13.11 9.11
N LYS A 164 -20.67 12.21 8.94
CA LYS A 164 -20.99 11.09 9.84
C LYS A 164 -21.01 9.74 9.11
N GLY A 165 -20.87 9.72 7.78
CA GLY A 165 -20.90 8.51 6.97
C GLY A 165 -20.64 8.78 5.51
N MET A 166 -20.66 7.72 4.69
CA MET A 166 -20.42 7.80 3.24
C MET A 166 -21.45 8.68 2.53
N ASP A 167 -22.70 8.69 2.98
CA ASP A 167 -23.77 9.46 2.36
C ASP A 167 -23.54 10.97 2.47
N ASP A 168 -22.86 11.41 3.55
CA ASP A 168 -22.52 12.82 3.73
C ASP A 168 -21.41 13.31 2.79
N LEU A 169 -20.77 12.40 2.05
CA LEU A 169 -19.78 12.73 1.03
C LEU A 169 -20.40 13.21 -0.27
N CYS A 170 -21.72 13.03 -0.46
CA CYS A 170 -22.42 13.52 -1.65
C CYS A 170 -22.18 15.01 -1.88
N GLY A 171 -21.75 15.39 -3.10
CA GLY A 171 -21.43 16.76 -3.47
C GLY A 171 -20.14 17.32 -2.88
N LYS A 172 -19.41 16.57 -2.05
CA LYS A 172 -18.13 16.97 -1.46
C LYS A 172 -16.96 16.62 -2.34
N LYS A 173 -15.80 17.25 -2.07
CA LYS A 173 -14.51 16.92 -2.67
C LYS A 173 -13.82 15.88 -1.80
N VAL A 174 -13.63 14.67 -2.33
CA VAL A 174 -13.00 13.57 -1.61
C VAL A 174 -11.72 13.15 -2.34
N ALA A 175 -10.59 13.23 -1.65
CA ALA A 175 -9.31 12.79 -2.17
C ALA A 175 -9.08 11.32 -1.77
N VAL A 176 -8.65 10.49 -2.72
CA VAL A 176 -8.33 9.08 -2.48
C VAL A 176 -7.13 8.65 -3.32
N PRO A 177 -6.35 7.65 -2.88
CA PRO A 177 -5.30 7.08 -3.71
C PRO A 177 -5.91 6.35 -4.90
N VAL A 178 -5.36 6.59 -6.09
CA VAL A 178 -5.84 5.95 -7.32
C VAL A 178 -5.72 4.42 -7.25
N GLY A 179 -6.77 3.71 -7.71
CA GLY A 179 -6.75 2.26 -7.84
C GLY A 179 -6.86 1.48 -6.52
N THR A 180 -7.14 2.14 -5.41
CA THR A 180 -7.30 1.49 -4.10
C THR A 180 -8.73 0.99 -3.87
N PHE A 181 -8.88 0.09 -2.89
CA PHE A 181 -10.18 -0.36 -2.41
C PHE A 181 -11.05 0.83 -1.95
N GLN A 182 -10.48 1.78 -1.21
CA GLN A 182 -11.16 2.97 -0.72
C GLN A 182 -11.65 3.88 -1.87
N ALA A 183 -10.89 3.97 -2.96
CA ALA A 183 -11.34 4.68 -4.16
C ALA A 183 -12.61 4.04 -4.75
N LYS A 184 -12.63 2.72 -4.88
CA LYS A 184 -13.82 1.97 -5.34
C LYS A 184 -15.03 2.18 -4.41
N MET A 185 -14.82 2.22 -3.08
CA MET A 185 -15.89 2.52 -2.12
C MET A 185 -16.50 3.91 -2.35
N VAL A 186 -15.66 4.93 -2.56
CA VAL A 186 -16.13 6.30 -2.83
C VAL A 186 -16.85 6.37 -4.17
N GLU A 187 -16.38 5.68 -5.19
CA GLU A 187 -17.04 5.58 -6.50
C GLU A 187 -18.43 4.94 -6.38
N ALA A 188 -18.53 3.82 -5.64
CA ALA A 188 -19.80 3.13 -5.39
C ALA A 188 -20.79 3.99 -4.58
N ALA A 189 -20.31 4.74 -3.58
CA ALA A 189 -21.13 5.69 -2.83
C ALA A 189 -21.60 6.85 -3.73
N SER A 190 -20.67 7.41 -4.53
CA SER A 190 -20.96 8.51 -5.46
C SER A 190 -22.07 8.17 -6.46
N ALA A 191 -22.10 6.92 -6.93
CA ALA A 191 -23.14 6.45 -7.86
C ALA A 191 -24.57 6.47 -7.27
N LYS A 192 -24.69 6.48 -5.93
CA LYS A 192 -25.98 6.56 -5.21
C LYS A 192 -26.39 8.00 -4.86
N CYS A 193 -25.51 8.97 -5.06
CA CYS A 193 -25.74 10.36 -4.69
C CYS A 193 -26.58 11.11 -5.73
N ALA A 194 -27.53 11.95 -5.30
CA ALA A 194 -28.22 12.90 -6.18
C ALA A 194 -27.22 13.93 -6.77
N THR A 195 -26.23 14.38 -5.98
CA THR A 195 -25.09 15.16 -6.42
C THR A 195 -23.84 14.32 -6.24
N PRO A 196 -23.20 13.86 -7.32
CA PRO A 196 -22.04 12.99 -7.24
C PRO A 196 -20.90 13.58 -6.38
N VAL A 197 -20.10 12.70 -5.78
CA VAL A 197 -18.86 13.07 -5.10
C VAL A 197 -17.86 13.59 -6.14
N ASN A 198 -17.18 14.70 -5.84
CA ASN A 198 -16.05 15.17 -6.63
C ASN A 198 -14.79 14.42 -6.21
N ILE A 199 -14.50 13.30 -6.88
CA ILE A 199 -13.41 12.41 -6.53
C ILE A 199 -12.09 12.95 -7.09
N MET A 200 -11.12 13.15 -6.21
CA MET A 200 -9.77 13.55 -6.54
C MET A 200 -8.83 12.35 -6.40
N SER A 201 -8.54 11.69 -7.53
CA SER A 201 -7.62 10.54 -7.56
C SER A 201 -6.17 11.02 -7.54
N ILE A 202 -5.43 10.66 -6.49
CA ILE A 202 -4.06 11.11 -6.23
C ILE A 202 -3.16 9.87 -6.09
N PRO A 203 -1.95 9.84 -6.68
CA PRO A 203 -1.13 8.64 -6.67
C PRO A 203 -0.64 8.19 -5.29
N LYS A 204 -0.33 9.13 -4.39
CA LYS A 204 0.35 8.85 -3.12
C LYS A 204 -0.48 9.29 -1.92
N MET A 205 -0.53 8.47 -0.87
CA MET A 205 -1.25 8.78 0.36
C MET A 205 -0.77 10.07 1.06
N PRO A 206 0.52 10.38 1.18
CA PRO A 206 0.95 11.65 1.77
C PRO A 206 0.36 12.88 1.05
N ASP A 207 0.23 12.82 -0.28
CA ASP A 207 -0.35 13.90 -1.08
C ASP A 207 -1.88 13.99 -0.90
N VAL A 208 -2.56 12.85 -0.71
CA VAL A 208 -3.98 12.77 -0.34
C VAL A 208 -4.19 13.50 0.98
N LEU A 209 -3.44 13.14 2.03
CA LEU A 209 -3.53 13.75 3.35
C LEU A 209 -3.24 15.26 3.29
N GLN A 210 -2.23 15.67 2.52
CA GLN A 210 -1.91 17.08 2.33
C GLN A 210 -3.02 17.83 1.60
N THR A 211 -3.73 17.18 0.66
CA THR A 211 -4.85 17.78 -0.07
C THR A 211 -6.02 18.07 0.87
N VAL A 212 -6.32 17.19 1.82
CA VAL A 212 -7.33 17.44 2.88
C VAL A 212 -6.84 18.51 3.85
N ARG A 213 -5.61 18.42 4.33
CA ARG A 213 -5.02 19.36 5.29
C ARG A 213 -5.03 20.81 4.79
N THR A 214 -4.86 21.00 3.50
CA THR A 214 -4.89 22.34 2.85
C THR A 214 -6.30 22.81 2.49
N GLY A 215 -7.33 22.00 2.72
CA GLY A 215 -8.73 22.32 2.39
C GLY A 215 -9.03 22.26 0.90
N ARG A 216 -8.15 21.67 0.08
CA ARG A 216 -8.44 21.41 -1.35
C ARG A 216 -9.43 20.27 -1.53
N ALA A 217 -9.42 19.29 -0.61
CA ALA A 217 -10.46 18.30 -0.44
C ALA A 217 -11.12 18.45 0.94
N ASP A 218 -12.38 18.05 1.02
CA ASP A 218 -13.21 18.11 2.23
C ASP A 218 -12.95 16.90 3.15
N ALA A 219 -12.64 15.76 2.54
CA ALA A 219 -12.40 14.50 3.24
C ALA A 219 -11.48 13.55 2.43
N THR A 220 -11.02 12.51 3.08
CA THR A 220 -10.50 11.28 2.47
C THR A 220 -11.14 10.06 3.11
N VAL A 221 -11.24 8.98 2.38
CA VAL A 221 -11.62 7.65 2.87
C VAL A 221 -10.34 6.82 2.90
N ASN A 222 -10.00 6.25 4.05
CA ASN A 222 -8.70 5.62 4.28
C ASN A 222 -8.79 4.49 5.31
N GLY A 223 -7.76 3.63 5.37
CA GLY A 223 -7.63 2.59 6.40
C GLY A 223 -7.68 3.18 7.80
N TYR A 224 -8.35 2.48 8.72
CA TYR A 224 -8.56 2.94 10.09
C TYR A 224 -7.24 3.12 10.84
N ALA A 225 -6.33 2.12 10.75
CA ALA A 225 -5.03 2.18 11.40
C ALA A 225 -4.23 3.42 10.98
N THR A 226 -4.14 3.68 9.67
CA THR A 226 -3.47 4.87 9.12
C THR A 226 -4.13 6.17 9.58
N SER A 227 -5.45 6.18 9.62
CA SER A 227 -6.21 7.38 9.98
C SER A 227 -6.03 7.75 11.44
N VAL A 228 -6.06 6.77 12.34
CA VAL A 228 -5.82 6.98 13.78
C VAL A 228 -4.38 7.42 14.01
N TYR A 229 -3.42 6.68 13.47
CA TYR A 229 -2.01 7.03 13.59
C TYR A 229 -1.72 8.45 13.09
N THR A 230 -2.24 8.82 11.92
CA THR A 230 -2.07 10.16 11.36
C THR A 230 -2.67 11.23 12.27
N THR A 231 -3.80 10.95 12.91
CA THR A 231 -4.45 11.89 13.85
C THR A 231 -3.59 12.12 15.09
N GLU A 232 -2.99 11.04 15.63
CA GLU A 232 -2.21 11.07 16.87
C GLU A 232 -0.79 11.65 16.69
N HIS A 233 -0.18 11.42 15.52
CA HIS A 233 1.23 11.74 15.26
C HIS A 233 1.41 12.94 14.32
N GLN A 234 0.45 13.85 14.27
CA GLN A 234 0.56 15.04 13.44
C GLN A 234 1.67 15.96 13.90
N THR A 235 2.58 16.27 13.00
CA THR A 235 3.61 17.30 13.18
C THR A 235 3.35 18.47 12.24
N GLY A 236 3.56 19.70 12.71
CA GLY A 236 3.56 20.89 11.86
C GLY A 236 2.42 21.89 12.13
N ASN A 237 2.60 23.09 11.56
CA ASN A 237 1.66 24.21 11.64
C ASN A 237 0.61 24.05 10.53
N GLY A 238 -0.65 23.94 10.88
CA GLY A 238 -1.76 23.89 9.92
C GLY A 238 -3.04 23.35 10.54
N LYS A 239 -4.10 23.26 9.75
CA LYS A 239 -5.32 22.56 10.18
C LYS A 239 -4.99 21.09 10.35
N GLY A 240 -5.08 20.56 11.56
CA GLY A 240 -4.89 19.16 11.84
C GLY A 240 -5.86 18.30 11.02
N LEU A 241 -5.53 17.02 10.84
CA LEU A 241 -6.45 16.02 10.32
C LEU A 241 -7.11 15.30 11.51
N GLN A 242 -8.28 14.75 11.28
CA GLN A 242 -9.03 13.99 12.27
C GLN A 242 -9.65 12.76 11.61
N ALA A 243 -9.35 11.58 12.14
CA ALA A 243 -10.13 10.38 11.85
C ALA A 243 -11.51 10.51 12.51
N LEU A 244 -12.52 9.91 11.89
CA LEU A 244 -13.85 9.76 12.49
C LEU A 244 -13.97 8.33 13.06
N PRO A 245 -13.52 8.08 14.30
CA PRO A 245 -13.25 6.74 14.81
C PRO A 245 -14.50 5.89 15.00
N ASP A 246 -15.67 6.53 15.10
CA ASP A 246 -16.96 5.83 15.20
C ASP A 246 -17.42 5.28 13.84
N ILE A 247 -16.79 5.70 12.75
CA ILE A 247 -17.06 5.19 11.41
C ILE A 247 -16.07 4.05 11.13
N ARG A 248 -16.59 2.82 11.08
CA ARG A 248 -15.84 1.62 10.70
C ARG A 248 -16.59 0.89 9.61
N LEU A 249 -16.12 1.06 8.40
CA LEU A 249 -16.70 0.49 7.19
C LEU A 249 -15.80 -0.63 6.69
N ALA A 250 -16.41 -1.60 6.00
CA ALA A 250 -15.66 -2.64 5.29
C ALA A 250 -14.53 -3.21 6.16
N VAL A 251 -14.88 -3.73 7.33
CA VAL A 251 -13.93 -4.43 8.20
C VAL A 251 -13.46 -5.67 7.43
N GLY A 252 -12.16 -5.81 7.27
CA GLY A 252 -11.58 -6.90 6.49
C GLY A 252 -10.13 -7.16 6.85
N TYR A 253 -9.43 -7.87 5.99
CA TYR A 253 -8.01 -8.14 6.15
C TYR A 253 -7.16 -7.17 5.33
N LEU A 254 -5.95 -6.91 5.84
CA LEU A 254 -4.82 -6.46 5.04
C LEU A 254 -3.93 -7.66 4.72
N GLY A 255 -3.52 -7.77 3.46
CA GLY A 255 -2.81 -8.91 2.93
C GLY A 255 -1.43 -8.60 2.35
N MET A 256 -0.53 -9.58 2.46
CA MET A 256 0.69 -9.66 1.68
C MET A 256 0.35 -10.35 0.36
N LEU A 257 0.88 -9.87 -0.76
CA LEU A 257 0.53 -10.40 -2.08
C LEU A 257 1.65 -11.25 -2.65
N THR A 258 1.29 -12.42 -3.21
CA THR A 258 2.21 -13.27 -3.97
C THR A 258 1.59 -13.66 -5.32
N ALA A 259 2.43 -13.98 -6.31
CA ALA A 259 1.92 -14.51 -7.58
C ALA A 259 1.33 -15.91 -7.38
N LYS A 260 0.17 -16.19 -8.01
CA LYS A 260 -0.52 -17.49 -7.91
C LYS A 260 0.31 -18.67 -8.41
N ASP A 261 1.24 -18.44 -9.29
CA ASP A 261 2.13 -19.47 -9.83
C ASP A 261 3.37 -19.71 -8.94
N ASN A 262 3.39 -19.15 -7.73
CA ASN A 262 4.48 -19.35 -6.75
C ASN A 262 3.96 -19.86 -5.38
N PRO A 263 3.25 -20.99 -5.33
CA PRO A 263 2.67 -21.51 -4.09
C PRO A 263 3.73 -21.87 -3.04
N GLN A 264 4.94 -22.24 -3.45
CA GLN A 264 6.03 -22.56 -2.51
C GLN A 264 6.45 -21.34 -1.68
N LEU A 265 6.54 -20.16 -2.31
CA LEU A 265 6.84 -18.92 -1.58
C LEU A 265 5.66 -18.55 -0.67
N ARG A 266 4.43 -18.54 -1.22
CA ARG A 266 3.24 -18.27 -0.44
C ARG A 266 3.18 -19.13 0.83
N ASP A 267 3.30 -20.45 0.69
CA ASP A 267 3.17 -21.39 1.80
C ASP A 267 4.30 -21.22 2.83
N SER A 268 5.52 -20.92 2.37
CA SER A 268 6.66 -20.61 3.26
C SER A 268 6.44 -19.32 4.06
N VAL A 269 5.88 -18.26 3.42
CA VAL A 269 5.56 -17.01 4.10
C VAL A 269 4.41 -17.21 5.10
N VAL A 270 3.36 -17.92 4.72
CA VAL A 270 2.25 -18.29 5.62
C VAL A 270 2.76 -19.01 6.86
N ALA A 271 3.60 -20.04 6.67
CA ALA A 271 4.13 -20.82 7.78
C ALA A 271 5.06 -19.98 8.68
N ALA A 272 5.90 -19.12 8.10
CA ALA A 272 6.78 -18.23 8.86
C ALA A 272 5.99 -17.19 9.66
N LEU A 273 4.95 -16.61 9.07
CA LEU A 273 4.08 -15.65 9.75
C LEU A 273 3.27 -16.35 10.87
N GLN A 274 2.73 -17.56 10.62
CA GLN A 274 2.04 -18.34 11.65
C GLN A 274 2.99 -18.70 12.80
N GLN A 275 4.25 -19.05 12.52
CA GLN A 275 5.28 -19.26 13.55
C GLN A 275 5.47 -18.02 14.44
N MET A 276 5.46 -16.82 13.85
CA MET A 276 5.52 -15.57 14.63
C MET A 276 4.26 -15.35 15.47
N VAL A 277 3.07 -15.70 14.94
CA VAL A 277 1.81 -15.65 15.70
C VAL A 277 1.85 -16.61 16.89
N ASP A 278 2.22 -17.86 16.67
CA ASP A 278 2.23 -18.92 17.69
C ASP A 278 3.26 -18.65 18.80
N SER A 279 4.39 -18.03 18.46
CA SER A 279 5.45 -17.68 19.41
C SER A 279 5.20 -16.38 20.17
N GLY A 280 4.21 -15.57 19.80
CA GLY A 280 3.93 -14.24 20.36
C GLY A 280 4.82 -13.13 19.80
N ALA A 281 5.75 -13.42 18.88
CA ALA A 281 6.57 -12.40 18.21
C ALA A 281 5.72 -11.43 17.41
N TYR A 282 4.77 -11.95 16.64
CA TYR A 282 3.83 -11.14 15.86
C TYR A 282 3.03 -10.17 16.73
N GLU A 283 2.47 -10.65 17.84
CA GLU A 283 1.73 -9.80 18.78
C GLU A 283 2.59 -8.67 19.36
N THR A 284 3.86 -8.96 19.64
CA THR A 284 4.83 -7.97 20.14
C THR A 284 5.10 -6.90 19.08
N ILE A 285 5.27 -7.27 17.81
CA ILE A 285 5.43 -6.35 16.70
C ILE A 285 4.16 -5.49 16.53
N MET A 286 2.97 -6.10 16.55
CA MET A 286 1.70 -5.38 16.46
C MET A 286 1.55 -4.34 17.59
N LYS A 287 1.89 -4.69 18.82
CA LYS A 287 1.83 -3.78 19.98
C LYS A 287 2.84 -2.64 19.87
N LYS A 288 4.03 -2.87 19.33
CA LYS A 288 5.03 -1.81 19.08
C LYS A 288 4.45 -0.67 18.25
N TRP A 289 3.54 -0.99 17.32
CA TRP A 289 2.89 -0.02 16.45
C TRP A 289 1.48 0.39 16.90
N SER A 290 1.07 0.06 18.14
CA SER A 290 -0.27 0.28 18.69
C SER A 290 -1.40 -0.40 17.90
N LEU A 291 -1.08 -1.45 17.12
CA LEU A 291 -2.00 -2.20 16.28
C LEU A 291 -2.44 -3.54 16.90
N GLY A 292 -2.13 -3.78 18.19
CA GLY A 292 -2.48 -5.03 18.87
C GLY A 292 -3.93 -5.48 18.70
N PRO A 293 -4.95 -4.59 18.80
CA PRO A 293 -6.35 -4.95 18.58
C PRO A 293 -6.69 -5.43 17.17
N LEU A 294 -5.82 -5.19 16.19
CA LEU A 294 -5.98 -5.61 14.78
C LEU A 294 -5.23 -6.91 14.46
N ALA A 295 -4.61 -7.55 15.46
CA ALA A 295 -3.83 -8.76 15.27
C ALA A 295 -4.71 -9.96 14.90
N VAL A 296 -4.29 -10.73 13.90
CA VAL A 296 -4.89 -12.03 13.56
C VAL A 296 -4.36 -13.13 14.52
N LYS A 297 -5.17 -14.16 14.71
CA LYS A 297 -4.77 -15.36 15.49
C LYS A 297 -4.35 -16.52 14.59
N THR A 298 -4.79 -16.49 13.36
CA THR A 298 -4.50 -17.49 12.35
C THR A 298 -4.29 -16.79 11.01
N VAL A 299 -3.18 -17.12 10.37
CA VAL A 299 -2.86 -16.62 9.04
C VAL A 299 -3.70 -17.39 8.02
N LYS A 300 -4.42 -16.67 7.18
CA LYS A 300 -5.26 -17.23 6.13
C LYS A 300 -4.77 -16.80 4.76
N VAL A 301 -5.31 -17.41 3.72
CA VAL A 301 -5.01 -17.05 2.33
C VAL A 301 -6.32 -16.93 1.58
N ASN A 302 -6.53 -15.80 0.90
CA ASN A 302 -7.72 -15.56 0.09
C ASN A 302 -9.02 -15.75 0.89
N ASP A 303 -9.13 -15.10 2.03
CA ASP A 303 -10.26 -15.26 2.96
C ASP A 303 -11.20 -14.04 3.00
N ALA A 304 -11.16 -13.17 1.99
CA ALA A 304 -12.03 -12.01 1.88
C ALA A 304 -13.52 -12.35 2.05
N ALA A 305 -13.95 -13.53 1.55
CA ALA A 305 -15.34 -13.96 1.66
C ALA A 305 -15.82 -14.21 3.10
N SER A 306 -14.91 -14.44 4.05
CA SER A 306 -15.26 -14.61 5.48
C SER A 306 -15.56 -13.28 6.18
N MET A 307 -15.18 -12.17 5.56
CA MET A 307 -15.37 -10.80 6.05
C MET A 307 -16.17 -10.02 5.01
N PRO A 308 -17.50 -10.22 4.92
CA PRO A 308 -18.31 -9.53 3.93
C PRO A 308 -18.20 -8.02 4.13
N LEU A 309 -17.82 -7.33 3.07
CA LEU A 309 -17.69 -5.87 3.02
C LEU A 309 -19.12 -5.29 2.94
N GLU A 310 -19.75 -5.01 4.09
CA GLU A 310 -21.04 -4.30 4.16
C GLU A 310 -20.86 -2.78 4.07
#